data_62ea91247c0026e944f8cece892060e5
#
_entry.id   62ea91247c0026e944f8cece892060e5
#
_cell.length_a   1.000
_cell.length_b   1.000
_cell.length_c   1.000
_cell.angle_alpha   90.00
_cell.angle_beta   90.00
_cell.angle_gamma   90.00
#
_symmetry.space_group_name_H-M   'P 1'
#
loop_
_entity.id
_entity.type
_entity.pdbx_description
1 polymer ?
#
loop_
_entity_poly.entity_id
_entity_poly.type
_entity_poly.pdbx_seq_one_letter_code
_entity_poly.pdbx_strand_id
1 'polypeptide(L)'
;MTPIHIPRWLRAPSPGWSTSADVIVVGSGIAGLTAALRLRARGATVLLVTKTLLTEGSTAWAQGGIAAALADDDSPGDHLHDTLVAGVGLCDIPAVTALVHEGPTRVRELVTLGAEFDRGSDGAISLTREGGHHRDRILHAGGDATGKEIS
;
A
#
# COMPACT_ATOMS: atom_id res chain seq x y z
N MET A 1 -6.25 34.28 -15.96
CA MET A 1 -5.19 33.34 -15.55
C MET A 1 -4.45 32.91 -16.80
N THR A 2 -3.15 33.20 -16.88
CA THR A 2 -2.32 32.75 -18.00
C THR A 2 -2.14 31.23 -17.90
N PRO A 3 -2.39 30.47 -18.97
CA PRO A 3 -2.21 29.02 -18.92
C PRO A 3 -0.75 28.67 -18.65
N ILE A 4 -0.51 27.78 -17.69
CA ILE A 4 0.82 27.24 -17.40
C ILE A 4 1.24 26.41 -18.62
N HIS A 5 2.24 26.88 -19.34
CA HIS A 5 2.81 26.14 -20.46
C HIS A 5 3.80 25.10 -19.92
N ILE A 6 3.38 23.84 -19.87
CA ILE A 6 4.27 22.72 -19.55
C ILE A 6 5.03 22.36 -20.83
N PRO A 7 6.37 22.47 -20.88
CA PRO A 7 7.13 22.12 -22.06
C PRO A 7 6.99 20.62 -22.35
N ARG A 8 6.73 20.25 -23.60
CA ARG A 8 6.65 18.87 -24.06
C ARG A 8 7.98 18.10 -23.94
N TRP A 9 9.09 18.82 -23.81
CA TRP A 9 10.43 18.26 -23.80
C TRP A 9 11.24 18.91 -22.69
N LEU A 10 11.85 18.08 -21.85
CA LEU A 10 12.85 18.53 -20.88
C LEU A 10 14.22 18.42 -21.53
N ARG A 11 15.00 19.50 -21.50
CA ARG A 11 16.41 19.45 -21.87
C ARG A 11 17.20 18.98 -20.65
N ALA A 12 17.93 17.87 -20.80
CA ALA A 12 18.87 17.38 -19.81
C ALA A 12 20.29 17.37 -20.41
N PRO A 13 21.34 17.51 -19.60
CA PRO A 13 22.71 17.26 -20.04
C PRO A 13 22.87 15.81 -20.50
N SER A 14 23.91 15.54 -21.27
CA SER A 14 24.23 14.16 -21.65
C SER A 14 24.48 13.30 -20.40
N PRO A 15 24.02 12.04 -20.37
CA PRO A 15 24.22 11.14 -19.23
C PRO A 15 25.72 10.97 -18.93
N GLY A 16 26.09 11.04 -17.66
CA GLY A 16 27.46 10.75 -17.22
C GLY A 16 27.73 9.25 -17.03
N TRP A 17 26.68 8.44 -17.00
CA TRP A 17 26.74 6.99 -16.87
C TRP A 17 25.45 6.36 -17.40
N SER A 18 25.47 5.06 -17.62
CA SER A 18 24.30 4.28 -17.99
C SER A 18 24.31 2.93 -17.27
N THR A 19 23.14 2.38 -17.01
CA THR A 19 22.96 1.02 -16.50
C THR A 19 21.75 0.39 -17.16
N SER A 20 21.63 -0.92 -17.06
CA SER A 20 20.49 -1.66 -17.60
C SER A 20 19.87 -2.55 -16.51
N ALA A 21 18.58 -2.73 -16.59
CA ALA A 21 17.80 -3.64 -15.77
C ALA A 21 16.62 -4.13 -16.60
N ASP A 22 16.05 -5.29 -16.23
CA ASP A 22 14.84 -5.80 -16.89
C ASP A 22 13.65 -4.89 -16.60
N VAL A 23 13.59 -4.33 -15.38
CA VAL A 23 12.51 -3.45 -14.94
C VAL A 23 13.06 -2.27 -14.13
N ILE A 24 12.56 -1.08 -14.42
CA ILE A 24 12.79 0.13 -13.63
C ILE A 24 11.52 0.43 -12.82
N VAL A 25 11.65 0.47 -11.49
CA VAL A 25 10.59 0.87 -10.57
C VAL A 25 10.89 2.28 -10.07
N VAL A 26 9.96 3.21 -10.25
CA VAL A 26 10.11 4.60 -9.81
C VAL A 26 9.26 4.85 -8.58
N GLY A 27 9.90 5.12 -7.46
CA GLY A 27 9.28 5.36 -6.16
C GLY A 27 9.49 4.22 -5.17
N SER A 28 9.83 4.56 -3.93
CA SER A 28 10.09 3.64 -2.82
C SER A 28 8.95 3.55 -1.80
N GLY A 29 7.73 3.93 -2.17
CA GLY A 29 6.55 3.64 -1.36
C GLY A 29 6.18 2.15 -1.42
N ILE A 30 5.21 1.73 -0.60
CA ILE A 30 4.82 0.31 -0.48
C ILE A 30 4.51 -0.35 -1.83
N ALA A 31 3.89 0.35 -2.77
CA ALA A 31 3.60 -0.18 -4.10
C ALA A 31 4.88 -0.47 -4.89
N GLY A 32 5.84 0.47 -4.89
CA GLY A 32 7.12 0.30 -5.58
C GLY A 32 7.98 -0.79 -4.95
N LEU A 33 8.06 -0.83 -3.62
CA LEU A 33 8.79 -1.87 -2.90
C LEU A 33 8.18 -3.26 -3.16
N THR A 34 6.85 -3.38 -3.07
CA THR A 34 6.15 -4.64 -3.38
C THR A 34 6.40 -5.10 -4.81
N ALA A 35 6.32 -4.19 -5.78
CA ALA A 35 6.61 -4.50 -7.18
C ALA A 35 8.06 -4.98 -7.36
N ALA A 36 9.03 -4.27 -6.78
CA ALA A 36 10.45 -4.61 -6.86
C ALA A 36 10.73 -5.99 -6.26
N LEU A 37 10.23 -6.28 -5.06
CA LEU A 37 10.42 -7.55 -4.39
C LEU A 37 9.80 -8.72 -5.18
N ARG A 38 8.57 -8.55 -5.70
CA ARG A 38 7.90 -9.58 -6.51
C ARG A 38 8.59 -9.84 -7.84
N LEU A 39 9.14 -8.82 -8.48
CA LEU A 39 9.95 -8.96 -9.70
C LEU A 39 11.26 -9.68 -9.42
N ARG A 40 11.94 -9.30 -8.33
CA ARG A 40 13.16 -10.00 -7.89
C ARG A 40 12.91 -11.48 -7.59
N ALA A 41 11.82 -11.80 -6.91
CA ALA A 41 11.44 -13.19 -6.63
C ALA A 41 11.19 -14.02 -7.89
N ARG A 42 10.91 -13.36 -9.03
CA ARG A 42 10.76 -14.00 -10.35
C ARG A 42 12.05 -14.00 -11.18
N GLY A 43 13.17 -13.58 -10.60
CA GLY A 43 14.48 -13.59 -11.23
C GLY A 43 14.82 -12.35 -12.05
N ALA A 44 13.94 -11.33 -12.13
CA ALA A 44 14.24 -10.10 -12.85
C ALA A 44 15.32 -9.27 -12.16
N THR A 45 16.17 -8.60 -12.94
CA THR A 45 17.00 -7.50 -12.46
C THR A 45 16.17 -6.25 -12.35
N VAL A 46 16.14 -5.64 -11.15
CA VAL A 46 15.29 -4.47 -10.88
C VAL A 46 16.16 -3.29 -10.47
N LEU A 47 15.95 -2.15 -11.15
CA LEU A 47 16.47 -0.86 -10.73
C LEU A 47 15.36 -0.08 -10.03
N LEU A 48 15.50 0.11 -8.73
CA LEU A 48 14.61 0.98 -7.95
C LEU A 48 15.18 2.40 -7.91
N VAL A 49 14.42 3.37 -8.40
CA VAL A 49 14.77 4.78 -8.43
C VAL A 49 13.92 5.53 -7.43
N THR A 50 14.54 6.20 -6.48
CA THR A 50 13.86 7.02 -5.48
C THR A 50 14.41 8.44 -5.46
N LYS A 51 13.59 9.39 -5.04
CA LYS A 51 13.96 10.81 -4.94
C LYS A 51 14.94 11.07 -3.78
N THR A 52 14.78 10.29 -2.69
CA THR A 52 15.52 10.44 -1.44
C THR A 52 15.96 9.03 -0.95
N LEU A 53 16.20 8.85 0.33
CA LEU A 53 16.49 7.53 0.91
C LEU A 53 15.26 6.60 0.79
N LEU A 54 15.51 5.30 0.75
CA LEU A 54 14.45 4.29 0.61
C LEU A 54 13.35 4.42 1.67
N THR A 55 13.74 4.77 2.90
CA THR A 55 12.86 4.89 4.06
C THR A 55 12.13 6.22 4.18
N GLU A 56 12.35 7.16 3.26
CA GLU A 56 11.72 8.49 3.29
C GLU A 56 10.46 8.60 2.41
N GLY A 57 9.91 7.48 1.98
CA GLY A 57 8.65 7.44 1.24
C GLY A 57 7.45 7.86 2.08
N SER A 58 6.37 8.33 1.43
CA SER A 58 5.13 8.70 2.11
C SER A 58 4.51 7.57 2.94
N THR A 59 4.82 6.32 2.61
CA THR A 59 4.35 5.15 3.35
C THR A 59 4.81 5.19 4.81
N ALA A 60 6.07 5.55 5.07
CA ALA A 60 6.60 5.61 6.43
C ALA A 60 5.90 6.65 7.33
N TRP A 61 5.22 7.62 6.74
CA TRP A 61 4.46 8.67 7.44
C TRP A 61 2.96 8.37 7.53
N ALA A 62 2.50 7.26 6.95
CA ALA A 62 1.11 6.88 7.04
C ALA A 62 0.79 6.43 8.47
N GLN A 63 -0.06 7.21 9.12
CA GLN A 63 -0.67 6.90 10.40
C GLN A 63 -1.93 6.06 10.17
N GLY A 64 -2.55 5.63 11.23
CA GLY A 64 -3.73 4.78 11.13
C GLY A 64 -3.40 3.35 10.70
N GLY A 65 -4.42 2.60 10.34
CA GLY A 65 -4.31 1.18 10.11
C GLY A 65 -4.50 0.76 8.66
N ILE A 66 -4.54 -0.55 8.48
CA ILE A 66 -4.91 -1.20 7.22
C ILE A 66 -6.25 -1.88 7.41
N ALA A 67 -7.21 -1.59 6.53
CA ALA A 67 -8.51 -2.25 6.52
C ALA A 67 -8.45 -3.57 5.75
N ALA A 68 -8.82 -4.68 6.42
CA ALA A 68 -8.99 -5.98 5.77
C ALA A 68 -10.00 -6.85 6.55
N ALA A 69 -10.89 -7.51 5.85
CA ALA A 69 -11.87 -8.42 6.42
C ALA A 69 -11.18 -9.72 6.86
N LEU A 70 -10.68 -9.75 8.10
CA LEU A 70 -9.94 -10.89 8.67
C LEU A 70 -10.72 -11.63 9.74
N ALA A 71 -11.72 -11.00 10.37
CA ALA A 71 -12.55 -11.58 11.40
C ALA A 71 -13.55 -12.59 10.82
N ASP A 72 -13.95 -13.58 11.61
CA ASP A 72 -14.89 -14.63 11.21
C ASP A 72 -16.30 -14.08 10.93
N ASP A 73 -16.66 -12.95 11.53
CA ASP A 73 -17.94 -12.27 11.36
C ASP A 73 -17.92 -11.16 10.32
N ASP A 74 -16.83 -11.03 9.55
CA ASP A 74 -16.66 -10.03 8.50
C ASP A 74 -16.39 -10.69 7.15
N SER A 75 -16.67 -9.99 6.07
CA SER A 75 -16.45 -10.47 4.71
C SER A 75 -15.93 -9.37 3.77
N PRO A 76 -15.21 -9.73 2.69
CA PRO A 76 -14.90 -8.78 1.63
C PRO A 76 -16.13 -8.11 1.02
N GLY A 77 -17.29 -8.81 1.01
CA GLY A 77 -18.56 -8.26 0.54
C GLY A 77 -19.08 -7.14 1.45
N ASP A 78 -19.02 -7.32 2.77
CA ASP A 78 -19.37 -6.29 3.75
C ASP A 78 -18.42 -5.11 3.66
N HIS A 79 -17.12 -5.37 3.49
CA HIS A 79 -16.12 -4.31 3.29
C HIS A 79 -16.35 -3.54 2.00
N LEU A 80 -16.72 -4.22 0.90
CA LEU A 80 -17.12 -3.57 -0.35
C LEU A 80 -18.30 -2.64 -0.15
N HIS A 81 -19.36 -3.15 0.51
CA HIS A 81 -20.57 -2.38 0.79
C HIS A 81 -20.25 -1.09 1.57
N ASP A 82 -19.53 -1.21 2.69
CA ASP A 82 -19.13 -0.07 3.52
C ASP A 82 -18.33 0.97 2.73
N THR A 83 -17.39 0.50 1.91
CA THR A 83 -16.56 1.39 1.09
C THR A 83 -17.37 2.16 0.05
N LEU A 84 -18.32 1.49 -0.61
CA LEU A 84 -19.18 2.14 -1.61
C LEU A 84 -20.14 3.13 -0.97
N VAL A 85 -20.69 2.82 0.21
CA VAL A 85 -21.54 3.73 0.97
C VAL A 85 -20.76 4.98 1.40
N ALA A 86 -19.57 4.79 2.00
CA ALA A 86 -18.73 5.91 2.42
C ALA A 86 -18.23 6.76 1.24
N GLY A 87 -18.01 6.16 0.09
CA GLY A 87 -17.54 6.82 -1.12
C GLY A 87 -18.60 7.64 -1.88
N VAL A 88 -19.89 7.49 -1.53
CA VAL A 88 -21.00 8.32 -2.06
C VAL A 88 -20.98 8.45 -3.59
N GLY A 89 -20.71 7.34 -4.30
CA GLY A 89 -20.68 7.30 -5.76
C GLY A 89 -19.36 7.74 -6.42
N LEU A 90 -18.33 8.07 -5.66
CA LEU A 90 -16.99 8.42 -6.18
C LEU A 90 -16.09 7.20 -6.42
N CYS A 91 -16.52 6.00 -5.99
CA CYS A 91 -15.72 4.80 -6.11
C CYS A 91 -15.80 4.18 -7.51
N ASP A 92 -14.66 3.71 -8.01
CA ASP A 92 -14.63 2.75 -9.11
C ASP A 92 -14.91 1.35 -8.54
N ILE A 93 -16.08 0.81 -8.86
CA ILE A 93 -16.56 -0.46 -8.25
C ILE A 93 -15.61 -1.63 -8.55
N PRO A 94 -15.14 -1.86 -9.79
CA PRO A 94 -14.17 -2.91 -10.09
C PRO A 94 -12.88 -2.78 -9.26
N ALA A 95 -12.35 -1.57 -9.10
CA ALA A 95 -11.13 -1.33 -8.34
C ALA A 95 -11.34 -1.63 -6.85
N VAL A 96 -12.44 -1.15 -6.24
CA VAL A 96 -12.76 -1.45 -4.83
C VAL A 96 -12.98 -2.95 -4.64
N THR A 97 -13.69 -3.61 -5.56
CA THR A 97 -13.92 -5.06 -5.50
C THR A 97 -12.59 -5.83 -5.47
N ALA A 98 -11.66 -5.52 -6.36
CA ALA A 98 -10.33 -6.14 -6.37
C ALA A 98 -9.58 -5.89 -5.05
N LEU A 99 -9.58 -4.64 -4.56
CA LEU A 99 -8.91 -4.24 -3.34
C LEU A 99 -9.41 -5.04 -2.12
N VAL A 100 -10.71 -5.08 -1.88
CA VAL A 100 -11.26 -5.69 -0.66
C VAL A 100 -11.19 -7.23 -0.69
N HIS A 101 -11.29 -7.84 -1.87
CA HIS A 101 -11.17 -9.30 -2.00
C HIS A 101 -9.72 -9.78 -1.88
N GLU A 102 -8.76 -9.02 -2.40
CA GLU A 102 -7.34 -9.36 -2.25
C GLU A 102 -6.78 -8.97 -0.88
N GLY A 103 -7.32 -7.94 -0.24
CA GLY A 103 -6.84 -7.35 1.00
C GLY A 103 -6.46 -8.37 2.08
N PRO A 104 -7.34 -9.30 2.48
CA PRO A 104 -7.03 -10.30 3.51
C PRO A 104 -5.80 -11.15 3.20
N THR A 105 -5.64 -11.55 1.93
CA THR A 105 -4.47 -12.33 1.50
C THR A 105 -3.21 -11.49 1.55
N ARG A 106 -3.27 -10.22 1.08
CA ARG A 106 -2.11 -9.33 1.06
C ARG A 106 -1.63 -8.96 2.47
N VAL A 107 -2.55 -8.77 3.40
CA VAL A 107 -2.19 -8.53 4.81
C VAL A 107 -1.50 -9.76 5.41
N ARG A 108 -1.99 -10.98 5.16
CA ARG A 108 -1.32 -12.20 5.63
C ARG A 108 0.08 -12.37 5.00
N GLU A 109 0.27 -11.97 3.76
CA GLU A 109 1.60 -11.92 3.13
C GLU A 109 2.54 -10.96 3.87
N LEU A 110 2.09 -9.76 4.28
CA LEU A 110 2.89 -8.83 5.07
C LEU A 110 3.31 -9.44 6.41
N VAL A 111 2.40 -10.10 7.10
CA VAL A 111 2.73 -10.85 8.34
C VAL A 111 3.79 -11.92 8.08
N THR A 112 3.68 -12.66 6.98
CA THR A 112 4.67 -13.68 6.59
C THR A 112 6.03 -13.06 6.27
N LEU A 113 6.07 -11.82 5.78
CA LEU A 113 7.29 -11.06 5.52
C LEU A 113 7.89 -10.44 6.78
N GLY A 114 7.21 -10.55 7.92
CA GLY A 114 7.72 -10.10 9.22
C GLY A 114 7.04 -8.84 9.78
N ALA A 115 5.97 -8.33 9.15
CA ALA A 115 5.24 -7.20 9.70
C ALA A 115 4.56 -7.56 11.02
N GLU A 116 4.80 -6.77 12.05
CA GLU A 116 4.30 -6.95 13.42
C GLU A 116 3.10 -6.05 13.68
N PHE A 117 1.89 -6.58 13.46
CA PHE A 117 0.66 -5.91 13.85
C PHE A 117 0.32 -6.14 15.33
N ASP A 118 -0.37 -5.17 15.92
CA ASP A 118 -0.82 -5.22 17.30
C ASP A 118 -1.69 -6.47 17.55
N ARG A 119 -1.47 -7.11 18.71
CA ARG A 119 -2.17 -8.36 19.06
C ARG A 119 -2.92 -8.23 20.37
N GLY A 120 -4.04 -8.92 20.47
CA GLY A 120 -4.78 -9.09 21.70
C GLY A 120 -4.07 -10.02 22.69
N SER A 121 -4.63 -10.13 23.87
CA SER A 121 -4.14 -11.05 24.93
C SER A 121 -4.19 -12.52 24.56
N ASP A 122 -5.00 -12.89 23.58
CA ASP A 122 -5.14 -14.22 22.99
C ASP A 122 -4.10 -14.52 21.89
N GLY A 123 -3.27 -13.53 21.54
CA GLY A 123 -2.27 -13.62 20.47
C GLY A 123 -2.83 -13.41 19.05
N ALA A 124 -4.13 -13.24 18.88
CA ALA A 124 -4.73 -12.88 17.60
C ALA A 124 -4.41 -11.41 17.23
N ILE A 125 -4.43 -11.10 15.93
CA ILE A 125 -4.29 -9.71 15.48
C ILE A 125 -5.46 -8.90 16.04
N SER A 126 -5.15 -7.78 16.70
CA SER A 126 -6.15 -6.86 17.20
C SER A 126 -6.78 -6.09 16.05
N LEU A 127 -8.11 -6.13 15.97
CA LEU A 127 -8.87 -5.38 14.98
C LEU A 127 -9.68 -4.29 15.67
N THR A 128 -9.72 -3.12 15.06
CA THR A 128 -10.49 -1.98 15.53
C THR A 128 -11.47 -1.50 14.46
N ARG A 129 -12.36 -0.59 14.85
CA ARG A 129 -13.34 0.03 13.95
C ARG A 129 -13.04 1.51 13.78
N GLU A 130 -13.02 1.95 12.54
CA GLU A 130 -12.96 3.37 12.21
C GLU A 130 -14.19 3.83 11.42
N GLY A 131 -14.28 5.13 11.14
CA GLY A 131 -15.42 5.72 10.44
C GLY A 131 -15.67 5.07 9.08
N GLY A 132 -16.95 4.87 8.76
CA GLY A 132 -17.39 4.24 7.51
C GLY A 132 -17.42 2.70 7.56
N HIS A 133 -16.92 2.07 8.62
CA HIS A 133 -16.94 0.61 8.78
C HIS A 133 -18.00 0.15 9.76
N HIS A 134 -18.69 -0.94 9.45
CA HIS A 134 -19.68 -1.59 10.35
C HIS A 134 -19.07 -2.78 11.10
N ARG A 135 -17.84 -3.19 10.77
CA ARG A 135 -17.10 -4.28 11.40
C ARG A 135 -15.73 -3.82 11.86
N ASP A 136 -15.15 -4.55 12.79
CA ASP A 136 -13.77 -4.35 13.25
C ASP A 136 -12.84 -5.01 12.24
N ARG A 137 -12.14 -4.20 11.43
CA ARG A 137 -11.28 -4.69 10.35
C ARG A 137 -10.00 -3.89 10.15
N ILE A 138 -9.71 -2.97 11.06
CA ILE A 138 -8.54 -2.12 10.96
C ILE A 138 -7.42 -2.70 11.81
N LEU A 139 -6.33 -3.06 11.15
CA LEU A 139 -5.09 -3.51 11.81
C LEU A 139 -4.19 -2.31 12.04
N HIS A 140 -3.58 -2.26 13.20
CA HIS A 140 -2.57 -1.25 13.56
C HIS A 140 -1.22 -1.92 13.88
N ALA A 141 -0.15 -1.16 13.77
CA ALA A 141 1.17 -1.54 14.26
C ALA A 141 1.71 -0.40 15.14
N GLY A 142 1.96 -0.70 16.41
CA GLY A 142 2.44 0.28 17.38
C GLY A 142 1.54 1.51 17.52
N GLY A 143 0.21 1.34 17.42
CA GLY A 143 -0.76 2.43 17.36
C GLY A 143 -0.75 3.13 16.00
N ASP A 144 -0.09 4.27 15.88
CA ASP A 144 -0.06 5.11 14.67
C ASP A 144 1.20 4.90 13.79
N ALA A 145 1.89 3.77 13.90
CA ALA A 145 3.14 3.51 13.20
C ALA A 145 3.02 2.50 12.06
N THR A 146 1.80 2.17 11.62
CA THR A 146 1.54 1.12 10.63
C THR A 146 2.31 1.34 9.32
N GLY A 147 2.36 2.57 8.82
CA GLY A 147 3.12 2.90 7.62
C GLY A 147 4.62 2.69 7.77
N LYS A 148 5.18 2.97 8.94
CA LYS A 148 6.59 2.73 9.25
C LYS A 148 6.89 1.23 9.31
N GLU A 149 5.99 0.45 9.89
CA GLU A 149 6.13 -1.00 10.03
C GLU A 149 6.20 -1.71 8.68
N ILE A 150 5.38 -1.29 7.71
CA ILE A 150 5.29 -1.94 6.40
C ILE A 150 6.23 -1.37 5.34
N SER A 151 7.14 -0.45 5.73
CA SER A 151 8.10 0.22 4.79
C SER A 151 9.49 -0.48 4.71
#